data_d9f004c621bfe26dfaeb63d3d0c7e94d
#
_entry.id   d9f004c621bfe26dfaeb63d3d0c7e94d
#
_cell.length_a   1.000
_cell.length_b   1.000
_cell.length_c   1.000
_cell.angle_alpha   90.00
_cell.angle_beta   90.00
_cell.angle_gamma   90.00
#
_symmetry.space_group_name_H-M   'P 1'
#
loop_
_entity.id
_entity.type
_entity.pdbx_description
1 polymer ?
#
loop_
_entity_poly.entity_id
_entity_poly.type
_entity_poly.pdbx_seq_one_letter_code
_entity_poly.pdbx_strand_id
1 'polypeptide(L)'
;DLLTCVRTLTMVEEVHRERPLNGENYLKSSRQMGELFAFCPRALENSLHIAERCQPVFTKQEVHFPRYSLNPGEDAAKRLRQLGREGARRRYRIIRPEVARRLEYELNIIEQMGFSSYFLLVWDLACFARRENIRYAGRGSAADSLLAYCLYITEVDSLERGLLFERFMNPERVG
;
A
#
# COMPACT_ATOMS: atom_id res chain seq x y z
N ASP A 1 -21.18 3.83 -13.32
CA ASP A 1 -21.66 2.71 -14.14
C ASP A 1 -20.66 1.55 -14.24
N LEU A 2 -19.44 1.78 -14.75
CA LEU A 2 -18.45 0.73 -14.96
C LEU A 2 -18.18 -0.12 -13.68
N LEU A 3 -18.00 0.54 -12.53
CA LEU A 3 -17.78 -0.16 -11.25
C LEU A 3 -19.00 -0.99 -10.84
N THR A 4 -20.20 -0.52 -11.15
CA THR A 4 -21.42 -1.30 -10.91
C THR A 4 -21.47 -2.54 -11.80
N CYS A 5 -21.14 -2.39 -13.09
CA CYS A 5 -21.05 -3.51 -14.02
C CYS A 5 -20.04 -4.57 -13.58
N VAL A 6 -18.85 -4.13 -13.13
CA VAL A 6 -17.82 -5.04 -12.59
C VAL A 6 -18.33 -5.80 -11.35
N ARG A 7 -19.00 -5.09 -10.43
CA ARG A 7 -19.54 -5.70 -9.20
C ARG A 7 -20.69 -6.67 -9.47
N THR A 8 -21.55 -6.36 -10.46
CA THR A 8 -22.73 -7.17 -10.79
C THR A 8 -22.48 -8.21 -11.89
N LEU A 9 -21.24 -8.23 -12.44
CA LEU A 9 -20.86 -9.11 -13.55
C LEU A 9 -21.76 -8.94 -14.79
N THR A 10 -22.17 -7.71 -15.08
CA THR A 10 -23.01 -7.36 -16.24
C THR A 10 -22.22 -6.54 -17.26
N MET A 11 -22.60 -6.60 -18.52
CA MET A 11 -22.00 -5.76 -19.56
C MET A 11 -22.49 -4.30 -19.46
N VAL A 12 -21.75 -3.36 -20.03
CA VAL A 12 -22.11 -1.92 -19.98
C VAL A 12 -23.40 -1.64 -20.77
N GLU A 13 -23.68 -2.44 -21.79
CA GLU A 13 -24.86 -2.34 -22.63
C GLU A 13 -26.11 -2.92 -21.98
N GLU A 14 -25.94 -3.74 -20.93
CA GLU A 14 -27.07 -4.37 -20.24
C GLU A 14 -27.71 -3.42 -19.23
N VAL A 15 -29.04 -3.44 -19.17
CA VAL A 15 -29.79 -2.70 -18.16
C VAL A 15 -29.79 -3.48 -16.86
N HIS A 16 -29.33 -2.87 -15.77
CA HIS A 16 -29.32 -3.48 -14.46
C HIS A 16 -29.86 -2.52 -13.39
N ARG A 17 -30.70 -3.03 -12.50
CA ARG A 17 -31.42 -2.25 -11.47
C ARG A 17 -30.51 -1.45 -10.52
N GLU A 18 -29.26 -1.88 -10.34
CA GLU A 18 -28.30 -1.23 -9.46
C GLU A 18 -27.46 -0.17 -10.17
N ARG A 19 -27.66 0.03 -11.46
CA ARG A 19 -27.00 1.13 -12.19
C ARG A 19 -27.66 2.45 -11.82
N PRO A 20 -26.90 3.57 -11.78
CA PRO A 20 -27.46 4.89 -11.63
C PRO A 20 -28.51 5.18 -12.73
N LEU A 21 -29.64 5.73 -12.32
CA LEU A 21 -30.73 6.06 -13.26
C LEU A 21 -30.36 7.17 -14.26
N ASN A 22 -29.36 7.98 -13.92
CA ASN A 22 -28.91 9.10 -14.74
C ASN A 22 -27.44 9.43 -14.46
N GLY A 23 -26.88 10.41 -15.17
CA GLY A 23 -25.50 10.89 -15.05
C GLY A 23 -25.28 11.95 -13.97
N GLU A 24 -26.21 12.13 -13.02
CA GLU A 24 -26.16 13.24 -12.05
C GLU A 24 -25.19 13.02 -10.87
N ASN A 25 -24.53 11.86 -10.78
CA ASN A 25 -23.55 11.55 -9.75
C ASN A 25 -22.16 12.15 -10.06
N TYR A 26 -22.06 13.47 -10.04
CA TYR A 26 -20.81 14.22 -10.22
C TYR A 26 -20.74 15.41 -9.26
N LEU A 27 -19.55 15.94 -9.05
CA LEU A 27 -19.35 17.15 -8.24
C LEU A 27 -19.89 18.37 -9.01
N LYS A 28 -20.96 18.95 -8.50
CA LYS A 28 -21.61 20.11 -9.07
C LYS A 28 -20.95 21.41 -8.59
N SER A 29 -20.93 22.42 -9.44
CA SER A 29 -20.48 23.76 -9.08
C SER A 29 -21.45 24.43 -8.10
N SER A 30 -20.98 25.46 -7.35
CA SER A 30 -21.81 26.22 -6.43
C SER A 30 -23.05 26.80 -7.11
N ARG A 31 -22.95 27.25 -8.37
CA ARG A 31 -24.09 27.75 -9.16
C ARG A 31 -25.12 26.65 -9.39
N GLN A 32 -24.69 25.48 -9.85
CA GLN A 32 -25.59 24.33 -10.08
C GLN A 32 -26.25 23.85 -8.78
N MET A 33 -25.50 23.86 -7.67
CA MET A 33 -26.07 23.54 -6.36
C MET A 33 -27.09 24.58 -5.92
N GLY A 34 -26.83 25.88 -6.16
CA GLY A 34 -27.81 26.94 -5.90
C GLY A 34 -29.10 26.79 -6.68
N GLU A 35 -29.01 26.42 -7.96
CA GLU A 35 -30.18 26.17 -8.84
C GLU A 35 -30.97 24.94 -8.33
N LEU A 36 -30.27 23.83 -7.98
CA LEU A 36 -30.89 22.61 -7.48
C LEU A 36 -31.62 22.81 -6.13
N PHE A 37 -31.04 23.60 -5.24
CA PHE A 37 -31.60 23.88 -3.91
C PHE A 37 -32.35 25.23 -3.83
N ALA A 38 -32.78 25.80 -4.96
CA ALA A 38 -33.53 27.04 -5.00
C ALA A 38 -34.82 27.00 -4.16
N PHE A 39 -35.41 25.80 -3.99
CA PHE A 39 -36.57 25.59 -3.12
C PHE A 39 -36.23 25.58 -1.62
N CYS A 40 -34.95 25.42 -1.24
CA CYS A 40 -34.49 25.40 0.15
C CYS A 40 -33.06 25.94 0.28
N PRO A 41 -32.81 27.26 0.10
CA PRO A 41 -31.50 27.89 0.18
C PRO A 41 -30.78 27.64 1.50
N ARG A 42 -31.53 27.56 2.62
CA ARG A 42 -30.99 27.24 3.94
C ARG A 42 -30.27 25.91 4.03
N ALA A 43 -30.53 24.95 3.14
CA ALA A 43 -29.79 23.70 3.10
C ALA A 43 -28.32 23.93 2.72
N LEU A 44 -28.04 24.85 1.81
CA LEU A 44 -26.68 25.22 1.41
C LEU A 44 -25.96 26.01 2.52
N GLU A 45 -26.67 26.98 3.13
CA GLU A 45 -26.14 27.72 4.30
C GLU A 45 -25.78 26.79 5.45
N ASN A 46 -26.64 25.82 5.76
CA ASN A 46 -26.41 24.84 6.80
C ASN A 46 -25.17 23.95 6.50
N SER A 47 -24.88 23.67 5.22
CA SER A 47 -23.66 22.92 4.86
C SER A 47 -22.38 23.68 5.24
N LEU A 48 -22.37 25.02 5.07
CA LEU A 48 -21.28 25.89 5.49
C LEU A 48 -21.18 25.94 7.01
N HIS A 49 -22.29 26.10 7.73
CA HIS A 49 -22.29 26.09 9.19
C HIS A 49 -21.77 24.76 9.76
N ILE A 50 -22.09 23.62 9.12
CA ILE A 50 -21.54 22.33 9.53
C ILE A 50 -20.04 22.30 9.28
N ALA A 51 -19.58 22.74 8.10
CA ALA A 51 -18.17 22.78 7.76
C ALA A 51 -17.34 23.65 8.73
N GLU A 52 -17.87 24.83 9.11
CA GLU A 52 -17.23 25.74 10.08
C GLU A 52 -17.10 25.12 11.48
N ARG A 53 -18.04 24.26 11.86
CA ARG A 53 -18.01 23.53 13.15
C ARG A 53 -17.10 22.31 13.13
N CYS A 54 -16.72 21.82 11.97
CA CYS A 54 -15.79 20.71 11.81
C CYS A 54 -14.36 21.23 11.92
N GLN A 55 -13.59 20.63 12.83
CA GLN A 55 -12.15 20.87 12.87
C GLN A 55 -11.45 19.72 12.17
N PRO A 56 -10.46 19.97 11.29
CA PRO A 56 -9.70 18.91 10.65
C PRO A 56 -8.93 18.13 11.72
N VAL A 57 -9.32 16.87 11.90
CA VAL A 57 -8.64 15.95 12.84
C VAL A 57 -7.33 15.45 12.26
N PHE A 58 -7.30 15.29 10.92
CA PHE A 58 -6.11 14.85 10.20
C PHE A 58 -5.34 16.08 9.68
N THR A 59 -4.41 16.57 10.49
CA THR A 59 -3.37 17.47 10.01
C THR A 59 -2.29 16.64 9.30
N LYS A 60 -1.51 17.27 8.41
CA LYS A 60 -0.29 16.64 7.87
C LYS A 60 0.65 16.37 9.05
N GLN A 61 0.50 15.21 9.67
CA GLN A 61 1.40 14.78 10.73
C GLN A 61 2.62 14.13 10.09
N GLU A 62 3.78 14.36 10.70
CA GLU A 62 4.98 13.61 10.35
C GLU A 62 4.70 12.12 10.55
N VAL A 63 4.98 11.33 9.54
CA VAL A 63 4.83 9.88 9.62
C VAL A 63 5.96 9.32 10.47
N HIS A 64 5.62 8.87 11.67
CA HIS A 64 6.59 8.25 12.56
C HIS A 64 6.60 6.73 12.33
N PHE A 65 7.63 6.23 11.67
CA PHE A 65 7.84 4.79 11.58
C PHE A 65 8.52 4.26 12.85
N PRO A 66 8.10 3.09 13.34
CA PRO A 66 8.77 2.45 14.46
C PRO A 66 10.22 2.12 14.08
N ARG A 67 11.14 2.37 15.01
CA ARG A 67 12.56 2.01 14.83
C ARG A 67 12.79 0.61 15.36
N TYR A 68 13.47 -0.20 14.59
CA TYR A 68 13.96 -1.50 15.04
C TYR A 68 15.17 -1.31 15.97
N SER A 69 15.17 -1.99 17.14
CA SER A 69 16.27 -1.92 18.07
C SER A 69 17.47 -2.72 17.56
N LEU A 70 18.53 -2.01 17.23
CA LEU A 70 19.81 -2.57 16.79
C LEU A 70 20.85 -2.47 17.91
N ASN A 71 21.90 -3.30 17.84
CA ASN A 71 23.04 -3.16 18.74
C ASN A 71 23.80 -1.85 18.45
N PRO A 72 24.53 -1.30 19.45
CA PRO A 72 25.35 -0.12 19.22
C PRO A 72 26.32 -0.28 18.04
N GLY A 73 26.26 0.63 17.08
CA GLY A 73 27.10 0.61 15.87
C GLY A 73 26.55 -0.23 14.70
N GLU A 74 25.43 -0.90 14.87
CA GLU A 74 24.75 -1.58 13.74
C GLU A 74 23.92 -0.58 12.92
N ASP A 75 23.93 -0.79 11.61
CA ASP A 75 23.15 -0.03 10.64
C ASP A 75 22.01 -0.88 10.09
N ALA A 76 20.78 -0.30 10.07
CA ALA A 76 19.58 -1.01 9.67
C ALA A 76 19.62 -1.47 8.19
N ALA A 77 20.15 -0.64 7.30
CA ALA A 77 20.24 -0.98 5.88
C ALA A 77 21.25 -2.11 5.66
N LYS A 78 22.41 -2.07 6.32
CA LYS A 78 23.40 -3.15 6.26
C LYS A 78 22.85 -4.46 6.81
N ARG A 79 22.15 -4.40 7.95
CA ARG A 79 21.53 -5.58 8.56
C ARG A 79 20.47 -6.18 7.65
N LEU A 80 19.58 -5.33 7.09
CA LEU A 80 18.54 -5.78 6.17
C LEU A 80 19.14 -6.42 4.91
N ARG A 81 20.18 -5.81 4.35
CA ARG A 81 20.90 -6.32 3.18
C ARG A 81 21.53 -7.69 3.44
N GLN A 82 22.13 -7.88 4.61
CA GLN A 82 22.66 -9.16 5.03
C GLN A 82 21.55 -10.23 5.08
N LEU A 83 20.45 -9.94 5.80
CA LEU A 83 19.32 -10.87 5.95
C LEU A 83 18.65 -11.20 4.62
N GLY A 84 18.48 -10.21 3.74
CA GLY A 84 17.94 -10.41 2.40
C GLY A 84 18.79 -11.38 1.57
N ARG A 85 20.12 -11.21 1.58
CA ARG A 85 21.06 -12.10 0.87
C ARG A 85 21.08 -13.51 1.49
N GLU A 86 21.04 -13.62 2.80
CA GLU A 86 20.94 -14.92 3.49
C GLU A 86 19.62 -15.62 3.17
N GLY A 87 18.51 -14.88 3.17
CA GLY A 87 17.19 -15.38 2.80
C GLY A 87 17.15 -15.84 1.35
N ALA A 88 17.73 -15.08 0.42
CA ALA A 88 17.84 -15.50 -0.97
C ALA A 88 18.59 -16.83 -1.14
N ARG A 89 19.69 -17.03 -0.42
CA ARG A 89 20.42 -18.32 -0.43
C ARG A 89 19.60 -19.49 0.11
N ARG A 90 18.67 -19.24 1.03
CA ARG A 90 17.78 -20.27 1.57
C ARG A 90 16.60 -20.57 0.66
N ARG A 91 16.07 -19.56 -0.04
CA ARG A 91 14.92 -19.69 -0.97
C ARG A 91 15.34 -20.29 -2.31
N TYR A 92 16.51 -19.92 -2.81
CA TYR A 92 17.01 -20.32 -4.12
C TYR A 92 18.22 -21.23 -3.98
N ARG A 93 18.17 -22.39 -4.61
CA ARG A 93 19.35 -23.31 -4.66
C ARG A 93 20.52 -22.68 -5.43
N ILE A 94 20.19 -21.92 -6.48
CA ILE A 94 21.14 -21.18 -7.32
C ILE A 94 20.60 -19.77 -7.44
N ILE A 95 21.37 -18.79 -7.00
CA ILE A 95 21.01 -17.38 -7.15
C ILE A 95 21.36 -16.96 -8.57
N ARG A 96 20.34 -16.86 -9.42
CA ARG A 96 20.51 -16.39 -10.80
C ARG A 96 20.80 -14.87 -10.80
N PRO A 97 21.49 -14.35 -11.83
CA PRO A 97 21.82 -12.91 -11.90
C PRO A 97 20.59 -11.98 -11.80
N GLU A 98 19.45 -12.41 -12.30
CA GLU A 98 18.19 -11.65 -12.21
C GLU A 98 17.66 -11.54 -10.77
N VAL A 99 17.78 -12.60 -9.97
CA VAL A 99 17.42 -12.59 -8.54
C VAL A 99 18.32 -11.61 -7.79
N ALA A 100 19.63 -11.67 -8.03
CA ALA A 100 20.60 -10.79 -7.40
C ALA A 100 20.33 -9.31 -7.76
N ARG A 101 20.12 -9.02 -9.04
CA ARG A 101 19.81 -7.65 -9.50
C ARG A 101 18.52 -7.11 -8.92
N ARG A 102 17.45 -7.91 -8.91
CA ARG A 102 16.16 -7.49 -8.34
C ARG A 102 16.27 -7.24 -6.83
N LEU A 103 16.94 -8.13 -6.10
CA LEU A 103 17.13 -7.97 -4.67
C LEU A 103 17.91 -6.70 -4.32
N GLU A 104 19.02 -6.43 -5.02
CA GLU A 104 19.80 -5.21 -4.79
C GLU A 104 19.02 -3.94 -5.18
N TYR A 105 18.23 -3.98 -6.25
CA TYR A 105 17.34 -2.91 -6.65
C TYR A 105 16.34 -2.56 -5.55
N GLU A 106 15.63 -3.57 -5.03
CA GLU A 106 14.65 -3.36 -3.95
C GLU A 106 15.30 -2.84 -2.67
N LEU A 107 16.45 -3.40 -2.27
CA LEU A 107 17.20 -2.97 -1.11
C LEU A 107 17.63 -1.49 -1.21
N ASN A 108 18.07 -1.04 -2.39
CA ASN A 108 18.46 0.35 -2.62
C ASN A 108 17.26 1.31 -2.48
N ILE A 109 16.10 0.96 -3.04
CA ILE A 109 14.89 1.78 -2.91
C ILE A 109 14.42 1.83 -1.46
N ILE A 110 14.39 0.70 -0.76
CA ILE A 110 13.99 0.61 0.64
C ILE A 110 14.92 1.46 1.54
N GLU A 111 16.22 1.41 1.29
CA GLU A 111 17.21 2.23 2.00
C GLU A 111 17.01 3.71 1.69
N GLN A 112 16.89 4.09 0.42
CA GLN A 112 16.65 5.47 -0.01
C GLN A 112 15.39 6.07 0.60
N MET A 113 14.33 5.30 0.71
CA MET A 113 13.06 5.71 1.31
C MET A 113 13.04 5.64 2.85
N GLY A 114 14.12 5.18 3.50
CA GLY A 114 14.24 5.11 4.96
C GLY A 114 13.44 3.97 5.61
N PHE A 115 13.00 2.96 4.86
CA PHE A 115 12.16 1.87 5.36
C PHE A 115 12.93 0.65 5.88
N SER A 116 14.26 0.68 5.93
CA SER A 116 15.07 -0.46 6.37
C SER A 116 14.70 -0.96 7.77
N SER A 117 14.50 -0.04 8.72
CA SER A 117 14.10 -0.36 10.09
C SER A 117 12.71 -0.99 10.15
N TYR A 118 11.77 -0.51 9.33
CA TYR A 118 10.42 -1.06 9.24
C TYR A 118 10.42 -2.51 8.72
N PHE A 119 11.22 -2.79 7.67
CA PHE A 119 11.38 -4.16 7.17
C PHE A 119 11.98 -5.10 8.19
N LEU A 120 12.94 -4.64 8.98
CA LEU A 120 13.53 -5.43 10.09
C LEU A 120 12.49 -5.75 11.16
N LEU A 121 11.63 -4.78 11.51
CA LEU A 121 10.54 -5.01 12.47
C LEU A 121 9.58 -6.10 11.99
N VAL A 122 9.14 -6.00 10.72
CA VAL A 122 8.21 -6.98 10.13
C VAL A 122 8.86 -8.36 9.99
N TRP A 123 10.17 -8.40 9.66
CA TRP A 123 10.95 -9.64 9.63
C TRP A 123 11.01 -10.30 11.01
N ASP A 124 11.21 -9.53 12.08
CA ASP A 124 11.27 -10.04 13.45
C ASP A 124 9.92 -10.63 13.88
N LEU A 125 8.81 -9.94 13.56
CA LEU A 125 7.45 -10.46 13.75
C LEU A 125 7.23 -11.78 12.99
N ALA A 126 7.68 -11.87 11.74
CA ALA A 126 7.60 -13.12 10.97
C ALA A 126 8.45 -14.22 11.57
N CYS A 127 9.63 -13.91 12.09
CA CYS A 127 10.49 -14.85 12.83
C CYS A 127 9.82 -15.35 14.10
N PHE A 128 9.22 -14.44 14.88
CA PHE A 128 8.45 -14.80 16.07
C PHE A 128 7.30 -15.75 15.73
N ALA A 129 6.45 -15.39 14.74
CA ALA A 129 5.32 -16.22 14.35
C ALA A 129 5.74 -17.63 13.91
N ARG A 130 6.84 -17.75 13.17
CA ARG A 130 7.38 -19.06 12.75
C ARG A 130 7.89 -19.88 13.94
N ARG A 131 8.56 -19.26 14.90
CA ARG A 131 9.06 -19.94 16.10
C ARG A 131 7.91 -20.47 16.97
N GLU A 132 6.83 -19.70 17.08
CA GLU A 132 5.63 -20.05 17.84
C GLU A 132 4.61 -20.89 17.04
N ASN A 133 4.94 -21.31 15.81
CA ASN A 133 4.02 -22.03 14.90
C ASN A 133 2.71 -21.29 14.62
N ILE A 134 2.72 -19.96 14.65
CA ILE A 134 1.58 -19.11 14.31
C ILE A 134 1.53 -18.96 12.80
N ARG A 135 0.37 -19.27 12.19
CA ARG A 135 0.15 -19.01 10.76
C ARG A 135 0.08 -17.52 10.49
N TYR A 136 0.83 -17.06 9.51
CA TYR A 136 0.81 -15.69 9.03
C TYR A 136 0.98 -15.67 7.50
N ALA A 137 0.60 -14.57 6.88
CA ALA A 137 0.85 -14.32 5.46
C ALA A 137 1.00 -12.82 5.20
N GLY A 138 1.99 -12.45 4.42
CA GLY A 138 2.07 -11.12 3.83
C GLY A 138 0.91 -10.93 2.84
N ARG A 139 0.20 -9.78 2.93
CA ARG A 139 -0.95 -9.46 2.08
C ARG A 139 -0.72 -8.20 1.25
N GLY A 140 -1.55 -8.05 0.22
CA GLY A 140 -1.54 -6.87 -0.63
C GLY A 140 -0.24 -6.73 -1.41
N SER A 141 0.20 -5.51 -1.61
CA SER A 141 1.39 -5.19 -2.42
C SER A 141 2.72 -5.67 -1.81
N ALA A 142 2.77 -6.07 -0.54
CA ALA A 142 3.97 -6.68 0.03
C ALA A 142 4.38 -7.97 -0.69
N ALA A 143 3.42 -8.66 -1.35
CA ALA A 143 3.71 -9.81 -2.20
C ALA A 143 4.48 -9.45 -3.49
N ASP A 144 4.53 -8.17 -3.87
CA ASP A 144 5.27 -7.70 -5.04
C ASP A 144 6.79 -7.55 -4.76
N SER A 145 7.22 -7.76 -3.50
CA SER A 145 8.62 -7.62 -3.08
C SER A 145 9.34 -8.96 -3.01
N LEU A 146 10.45 -9.08 -3.75
CA LEU A 146 11.38 -10.19 -3.67
C LEU A 146 12.08 -10.24 -2.30
N LEU A 147 12.41 -9.07 -1.74
CA LEU A 147 12.99 -8.99 -0.40
C LEU A 147 12.02 -9.55 0.65
N ALA A 148 10.72 -9.21 0.58
CA ALA A 148 9.72 -9.76 1.50
C ALA A 148 9.63 -11.31 1.39
N TYR A 149 9.75 -11.86 0.18
CA TYR A 149 9.87 -13.31 -0.04
C TYR A 149 11.14 -13.90 0.59
N CYS A 150 12.30 -13.27 0.36
CA CYS A 150 13.57 -13.70 0.95
C CYS A 150 13.55 -13.65 2.49
N LEU A 151 12.87 -12.67 3.07
CA LEU A 151 12.72 -12.51 4.53
C LEU A 151 11.62 -13.42 5.13
N TYR A 152 10.97 -14.24 4.33
CA TYR A 152 9.84 -15.08 4.76
C TYR A 152 8.65 -14.30 5.29
N ILE A 153 8.49 -13.04 4.91
CA ILE A 153 7.30 -12.23 5.20
C ILE A 153 6.13 -12.68 4.33
N THR A 154 6.41 -13.08 3.08
CA THR A 154 5.45 -13.67 2.15
C THR A 154 5.98 -14.99 1.56
N GLU A 155 5.07 -15.86 1.13
CA GLU A 155 5.39 -17.09 0.40
C GLU A 155 5.31 -16.91 -1.12
N VAL A 156 5.00 -15.71 -1.60
CA VAL A 156 4.90 -15.40 -3.03
C VAL A 156 6.26 -14.98 -3.57
N ASP A 157 6.82 -15.76 -4.51
CA ASP A 157 7.98 -15.33 -5.27
C ASP A 157 7.55 -14.32 -6.33
N SER A 158 7.80 -13.05 -6.07
CA SER A 158 7.39 -11.95 -6.93
C SER A 158 8.09 -12.00 -8.30
N LEU A 159 9.32 -12.52 -8.37
CA LEU A 159 10.05 -12.64 -9.61
C LEU A 159 9.47 -13.74 -10.50
N GLU A 160 9.20 -14.91 -9.93
CA GLU A 160 8.56 -16.03 -10.64
C GLU A 160 7.17 -15.65 -11.17
N ARG A 161 6.43 -14.85 -10.42
CA ARG A 161 5.07 -14.39 -10.76
C ARG A 161 5.05 -13.13 -11.63
N GLY A 162 6.19 -12.56 -11.97
CA GLY A 162 6.28 -11.35 -12.79
C GLY A 162 5.66 -10.12 -12.13
N LEU A 163 5.67 -10.04 -10.80
CA LEU A 163 5.10 -8.93 -10.05
C LEU A 163 6.03 -7.72 -10.02
N LEU A 164 5.45 -6.53 -10.00
CA LEU A 164 6.18 -5.27 -10.07
C LEU A 164 6.34 -4.65 -8.67
N PHE A 165 7.58 -4.51 -8.22
CA PHE A 165 7.92 -3.89 -6.94
C PHE A 165 7.44 -2.44 -6.81
N GLU A 166 7.40 -1.71 -7.93
CA GLU A 166 6.98 -0.32 -8.03
C GLU A 166 5.50 -0.12 -7.67
N ARG A 167 4.70 -1.18 -7.65
CA ARG A 167 3.33 -1.18 -7.11
C ARG A 167 3.30 -1.15 -5.59
N PHE A 168 4.34 -1.69 -4.96
CA PHE A 168 4.51 -1.71 -3.52
C PHE A 168 5.23 -0.45 -3.02
N MET A 169 6.40 -0.14 -3.59
CA MET A 169 7.21 1.00 -3.22
C MET A 169 7.71 1.73 -4.47
N ASN A 170 7.43 3.04 -4.53
CA ASN A 170 7.89 3.90 -5.61
C ASN A 170 8.33 5.24 -5.01
N PRO A 171 9.61 5.63 -5.13
CA PRO A 171 10.12 6.91 -4.64
C PRO A 171 9.38 8.13 -5.21
N GLU A 172 8.84 8.04 -6.42
CA GLU A 172 8.10 9.12 -7.08
C GLU A 172 6.71 9.39 -6.45
N ARG A 173 6.20 8.46 -5.63
CA ARG A 173 4.90 8.59 -4.96
C ARG A 173 4.99 9.16 -3.54
N VAL A 174 6.19 9.48 -3.07
CA VAL A 174 6.40 10.13 -1.79
C VAL A 174 6.30 11.63 -2.00
N GLY A 175 5.07 12.17 -1.96
CA GLY A 175 4.76 13.58 -2.04
C GLY A 175 3.68 13.94 -1.04
#